data_b8726fbe5140255bb50c9d412753361f
#
_entry.id   b8726fbe5140255bb50c9d412753361f
#
_cell.length_a   1.000
_cell.length_b   1.000
_cell.length_c   1.000
_cell.angle_alpha   90.00
_cell.angle_beta   90.00
_cell.angle_gamma   90.00
#
_symmetry.space_group_name_H-M   'P 1'
#
loop_
_entity.id
_entity.type
_entity.pdbx_description
1 polymer ?
#
loop_
_entity_poly.entity_id
_entity_poly.type
_entity_poly.pdbx_seq_one_letter_code
_entity_poly.pdbx_strand_id
1 'polypeptide(L)'
;MAPSCSSTAASCRAKKRSREPLVNRAVLLLADGTRFDGEGLRATGVALGEAVFYTGMTGYEEALTDPSYAGQILTFTYPLIGNYGVSGTVSQHPHACVAGAVVKTLSRHPSHYASVQDLGSWLDEQGVRTIVGIDTRALTIALREHGTLAAGLAVGDEAIAQLDATLARYVGAATTRGLVASVADAYRPGETIGAGRMHVVLLDCGVKKNIIRDLTALDARVTVLPYGATSGAILAQNPDAIVVSPGPGDPRDLADTIETLRELIGKKPVFGVCLGHQLLALACGAQTYKLPYGHRGGNQPVKDLLRDEVLVTAHNHGYAVDGDTLPAELEATMVNLNDGTNEGFRHRSLPVEAVQFHPEASPGPFDARNLFARWLERVDV
;
A
#
# COMPACT_ATOMS: atom_id res chain seq x y z
N MET A 1 50.98 7.51 49.28
CA MET A 1 50.09 8.66 49.07
C MET A 1 49.42 8.46 47.75
N ALA A 2 48.16 7.99 47.74
CA ALA A 2 47.35 7.84 46.57
C ALA A 2 46.33 8.98 46.54
N PRO A 3 46.04 9.65 45.40
CA PRO A 3 45.03 10.66 45.32
C PRO A 3 43.62 10.02 45.12
N SER A 4 42.69 10.46 45.93
CA SER A 4 41.29 10.12 45.92
C SER A 4 40.60 10.69 44.70
N CYS A 5 39.97 9.84 43.91
CA CYS A 5 39.09 10.22 42.78
C CYS A 5 37.65 10.38 43.30
N SER A 6 37.16 11.62 43.42
CA SER A 6 35.76 11.93 43.75
C SER A 6 34.91 11.82 42.48
N SER A 7 34.04 10.79 42.39
CA SER A 7 33.04 10.65 41.34
C SER A 7 31.81 11.49 41.68
N THR A 8 31.61 12.60 40.99
CA THR A 8 30.32 13.31 40.93
C THR A 8 29.43 12.61 39.90
N ALA A 9 28.54 11.77 40.39
CA ALA A 9 27.46 11.21 39.59
C ALA A 9 26.40 12.31 39.33
N ALA A 10 26.43 12.89 38.15
CA ALA A 10 25.37 13.77 37.69
C ALA A 10 24.13 12.87 37.36
N SER A 11 23.13 12.93 38.25
CA SER A 11 21.85 12.26 38.04
C SER A 11 21.09 12.95 36.89
N CYS A 12 21.13 12.35 35.72
CA CYS A 12 20.24 12.74 34.61
C CYS A 12 18.83 12.24 34.94
N ARG A 13 18.09 12.99 35.75
CA ARG A 13 16.64 12.82 35.90
C ARG A 13 15.96 13.29 34.61
N ALA A 14 15.77 12.40 33.66
CA ALA A 14 14.81 12.60 32.59
C ALA A 14 13.43 12.83 33.22
N LYS A 15 12.95 14.06 33.12
CA LYS A 15 11.57 14.41 33.48
C LYS A 15 10.65 13.62 32.54
N LYS A 16 10.13 12.47 32.99
CA LYS A 16 8.96 11.84 32.43
C LYS A 16 7.81 12.85 32.55
N ARG A 17 7.57 13.66 31.52
CA ARG A 17 6.29 14.31 31.34
C ARG A 17 5.33 13.22 30.93
N SER A 18 4.56 12.68 31.85
CA SER A 18 3.32 11.98 31.57
C SER A 18 2.35 13.00 30.97
N ARG A 19 2.43 13.19 29.65
CA ARG A 19 1.35 13.85 28.94
C ARG A 19 0.25 12.81 28.82
N GLU A 20 -0.82 12.98 29.61
CA GLU A 20 -2.07 12.31 29.29
C GLU A 20 -2.41 12.65 27.84
N PRO A 21 -2.71 11.66 26.99
CA PRO A 21 -3.17 11.93 25.65
C PRO A 21 -4.46 12.75 25.79
N LEU A 22 -4.50 13.94 25.17
CA LEU A 22 -5.75 14.67 24.99
C LEU A 22 -6.64 13.80 24.14
N VAL A 23 -7.63 13.17 24.75
CA VAL A 23 -8.60 12.31 24.08
C VAL A 23 -9.67 13.23 23.50
N ASN A 24 -9.64 13.40 22.17
CA ASN A 24 -10.71 14.08 21.46
C ASN A 24 -11.86 13.09 21.21
N ARG A 25 -13.08 13.60 21.11
CA ARG A 25 -14.16 12.78 20.55
C ARG A 25 -13.88 12.51 19.08
N ALA A 26 -14.19 11.31 18.62
CA ALA A 26 -14.09 10.97 17.21
C ALA A 26 -15.31 10.20 16.73
N VAL A 27 -15.62 10.36 15.45
CA VAL A 27 -16.75 9.70 14.78
C VAL A 27 -16.30 9.18 13.44
N LEU A 28 -16.57 7.93 13.17
CA LEU A 28 -16.54 7.33 11.84
C LEU A 28 -17.98 7.23 11.32
N LEU A 29 -18.27 7.80 10.16
CA LEU A 29 -19.56 7.75 9.50
C LEU A 29 -19.39 7.14 8.11
N LEU A 30 -20.14 6.08 7.81
CA LEU A 30 -20.20 5.46 6.50
C LEU A 30 -21.30 6.10 5.64
N ALA A 31 -21.19 6.00 4.32
CA ALA A 31 -22.15 6.59 3.38
C ALA A 31 -23.57 6.01 3.48
N ASP A 32 -23.75 4.83 4.06
CA ASP A 32 -25.04 4.21 4.35
C ASP A 32 -25.71 4.74 5.64
N GLY A 33 -25.03 5.65 6.36
CA GLY A 33 -25.48 6.22 7.62
C GLY A 33 -25.00 5.46 8.85
N THR A 34 -24.31 4.33 8.71
CA THR A 34 -23.71 3.60 9.83
C THR A 34 -22.67 4.44 10.54
N ARG A 35 -22.81 4.59 11.86
CA ARG A 35 -21.99 5.47 12.68
C ARG A 35 -21.32 4.72 13.82
N PHE A 36 -20.05 5.06 14.06
CA PHE A 36 -19.25 4.58 15.18
C PHE A 36 -18.69 5.78 15.95
N ASP A 37 -18.96 5.86 17.24
CA ASP A 37 -18.41 6.87 18.13
C ASP A 37 -17.24 6.27 18.94
N GLY A 38 -16.15 7.01 19.07
CA GLY A 38 -14.93 6.58 19.73
C GLY A 38 -14.06 7.74 20.20
N GLU A 39 -12.82 7.42 20.51
CA GLU A 39 -11.80 8.36 20.96
C GLU A 39 -10.82 8.68 19.83
N GLY A 40 -10.51 9.95 19.61
CA GLY A 40 -9.54 10.41 18.63
C GLY A 40 -8.19 10.74 19.27
N LEU A 41 -7.13 10.62 18.48
CA LEU A 41 -5.81 11.15 18.82
C LEU A 41 -5.79 12.67 18.69
N ARG A 42 -4.59 13.27 18.62
CA ARG A 42 -4.44 14.74 18.60
C ARG A 42 -4.66 15.37 17.23
N ALA A 43 -4.42 14.61 16.15
CA ALA A 43 -4.64 15.09 14.78
C ALA A 43 -6.15 15.29 14.54
N THR A 44 -6.62 16.54 14.71
CA THR A 44 -8.04 16.92 14.54
C THR A 44 -8.40 17.18 13.09
N GLY A 45 -9.70 17.23 12.79
CA GLY A 45 -10.25 17.51 11.45
C GLY A 45 -10.99 16.32 10.86
N VAL A 46 -11.39 16.44 9.59
CA VAL A 46 -12.10 15.39 8.84
C VAL A 46 -11.14 14.74 7.84
N ALA A 47 -11.12 13.42 7.83
CA ALA A 47 -10.56 12.60 6.75
C ALA A 47 -11.70 11.95 5.97
N LEU A 48 -11.58 11.93 4.65
CA LEU A 48 -12.53 11.30 3.74
C LEU A 48 -11.82 10.20 2.95
N GLY A 49 -12.51 9.13 2.68
CA GLY A 49 -11.94 8.00 1.95
C GLY A 49 -12.90 6.83 1.82
N GLU A 50 -12.43 5.77 1.23
CA GLU A 50 -13.11 4.49 1.23
C GLU A 50 -12.77 3.72 2.51
N ALA A 51 -13.76 3.30 3.28
CA ALA A 51 -13.55 2.45 4.45
C ALA A 51 -13.16 1.04 4.01
N VAL A 52 -12.00 0.60 4.47
CA VAL A 52 -11.44 -0.72 4.15
C VAL A 52 -10.90 -1.38 5.41
N PHE A 53 -10.64 -2.70 5.36
CA PHE A 53 -10.08 -3.42 6.50
C PHE A 53 -8.85 -4.24 6.12
N TYR A 54 -7.93 -4.37 7.08
CA TYR A 54 -6.71 -5.14 6.99
C TYR A 54 -6.74 -6.27 8.02
N THR A 55 -6.50 -7.50 7.57
CA THR A 55 -6.64 -8.71 8.40
C THR A 55 -5.33 -9.18 9.04
N GLY A 56 -4.19 -8.56 8.72
CA GLY A 56 -2.90 -8.92 9.29
C GLY A 56 -2.81 -8.61 10.79
N MET A 57 -2.14 -9.48 11.54
CA MET A 57 -1.89 -9.28 12.97
C MET A 57 -0.67 -8.39 13.23
N THR A 58 0.21 -8.25 12.24
CA THR A 58 1.46 -7.47 12.27
C THR A 58 1.60 -6.68 10.99
N GLY A 59 2.62 -5.81 10.90
CA GLY A 59 2.87 -5.04 9.68
C GLY A 59 2.06 -3.76 9.58
N TYR A 60 1.66 -3.18 10.69
CA TYR A 60 0.88 -1.94 10.67
C TYR A 60 1.69 -0.73 10.21
N GLU A 61 3.02 -0.67 10.47
CA GLU A 61 3.89 0.41 9.96
C GLU A 61 3.96 0.34 8.43
N GLU A 62 4.18 -0.85 7.88
CA GLU A 62 4.21 -1.10 6.45
C GLU A 62 2.86 -0.78 5.80
N ALA A 63 1.74 -1.23 6.40
CA ALA A 63 0.40 -0.97 5.87
C ALA A 63 0.04 0.52 5.89
N LEU A 64 0.36 1.25 6.98
CA LEU A 64 0.09 2.69 7.08
C LEU A 64 0.92 3.53 6.10
N THR A 65 2.08 3.03 5.68
CA THR A 65 2.98 3.67 4.72
C THR A 65 2.91 3.06 3.32
N ASP A 66 2.02 2.12 3.06
CA ASP A 66 1.81 1.56 1.72
C ASP A 66 1.03 2.56 0.85
N PRO A 67 1.62 3.07 -0.25
CA PRO A 67 0.96 4.03 -1.15
C PRO A 67 -0.39 3.55 -1.69
N SER A 68 -0.59 2.24 -1.82
CA SER A 68 -1.85 1.67 -2.33
C SER A 68 -3.05 1.90 -1.41
N TYR A 69 -2.83 2.35 -0.15
CA TYR A 69 -3.91 2.78 0.75
C TYR A 69 -4.27 4.26 0.64
N ALA A 70 -3.69 5.03 -0.28
CA ALA A 70 -4.09 6.43 -0.46
C ALA A 70 -5.58 6.56 -0.77
N GLY A 71 -6.23 7.54 -0.13
CA GLY A 71 -7.68 7.73 -0.22
C GLY A 71 -8.51 6.70 0.56
N GLN A 72 -7.90 5.87 1.42
CA GLN A 72 -8.61 4.87 2.19
C GLN A 72 -8.52 5.14 3.71
N ILE A 73 -9.61 4.89 4.43
CA ILE A 73 -9.66 4.85 5.89
C ILE A 73 -9.48 3.39 6.30
N LEU A 74 -8.28 3.10 6.84
CA LEU A 74 -7.83 1.74 7.11
C LEU A 74 -8.24 1.24 8.49
N THR A 75 -9.05 0.18 8.53
CA THR A 75 -9.46 -0.50 9.76
C THR A 75 -8.57 -1.71 10.04
N PHE A 76 -7.92 -1.72 11.17
CA PHE A 76 -7.20 -2.90 11.66
C PHE A 76 -8.16 -3.84 12.37
N THR A 77 -8.31 -5.07 11.85
CA THR A 77 -9.19 -6.08 12.46
C THR A 77 -8.57 -6.72 13.70
N TYR A 78 -7.23 -6.75 13.77
CA TYR A 78 -6.53 -7.22 14.95
C TYR A 78 -6.75 -6.25 16.13
N PRO A 79 -7.17 -6.73 17.30
CA PRO A 79 -7.69 -5.86 18.36
C PRO A 79 -6.64 -4.98 19.04
N LEU A 80 -5.35 -5.34 19.00
CA LEU A 80 -4.27 -4.56 19.62
C LEU A 80 -3.22 -4.17 18.57
N ILE A 81 -3.11 -2.88 18.30
CA ILE A 81 -2.14 -2.31 17.35
C ILE A 81 -1.14 -1.41 18.10
N GLY A 82 0.07 -1.29 17.58
CA GLY A 82 1.13 -0.44 18.16
C GLY A 82 2.01 -1.13 19.20
N ASN A 83 1.83 -2.43 19.43
CA ASN A 83 2.54 -3.19 20.48
C ASN A 83 4.05 -3.31 20.29
N TYR A 84 4.56 -3.18 19.06
CA TYR A 84 6.01 -3.15 18.78
C TYR A 84 6.52 -1.76 18.34
N GLY A 85 5.68 -0.70 18.40
CA GLY A 85 6.06 0.66 18.04
C GLY A 85 6.27 0.88 16.55
N VAL A 86 6.97 1.95 16.22
CA VAL A 86 7.38 2.31 14.86
C VAL A 86 8.90 2.32 14.81
N SER A 87 9.48 1.71 13.79
CA SER A 87 10.94 1.59 13.62
C SER A 87 11.50 2.59 12.59
N GLY A 88 10.68 3.04 11.64
CA GLY A 88 11.08 3.83 10.48
C GLY A 88 11.88 3.03 9.44
N THR A 89 12.27 1.79 9.74
CA THR A 89 13.11 0.97 8.84
C THR A 89 12.30 0.14 7.86
N VAL A 90 11.07 -0.23 8.24
CA VAL A 90 10.17 -1.05 7.44
C VAL A 90 9.13 -0.24 6.68
N SER A 91 9.07 1.08 6.89
CA SER A 91 8.19 1.99 6.16
C SER A 91 8.40 1.87 4.65
N GLN A 92 7.31 1.82 3.91
CA GLN A 92 7.30 1.65 2.46
C GLN A 92 7.32 2.97 1.70
N HIS A 93 6.91 4.05 2.35
CA HIS A 93 6.92 5.44 1.87
C HIS A 93 7.44 6.36 2.99
N PRO A 94 7.99 7.54 2.68
CA PRO A 94 8.46 8.50 3.71
C PRO A 94 7.37 8.96 4.68
N HIS A 95 6.11 8.95 4.24
CA HIS A 95 4.94 9.42 5.00
C HIS A 95 3.87 8.34 5.12
N ALA A 96 2.94 8.51 6.07
CA ALA A 96 1.72 7.73 6.09
C ALA A 96 0.86 8.06 4.86
N CYS A 97 0.38 7.01 4.18
CA CYS A 97 -0.38 7.16 2.93
C CYS A 97 -1.89 7.03 3.13
N VAL A 98 -2.32 6.47 4.26
CA VAL A 98 -3.75 6.31 4.58
C VAL A 98 -4.45 7.64 4.82
N ALA A 99 -5.71 7.79 4.41
CA ALA A 99 -6.53 8.97 4.73
C ALA A 99 -6.85 9.05 6.22
N GLY A 100 -7.07 7.90 6.88
CA GLY A 100 -7.34 7.79 8.30
C GLY A 100 -7.13 6.38 8.80
N ALA A 101 -7.08 6.20 10.13
CA ALA A 101 -6.87 4.90 10.76
C ALA A 101 -7.95 4.59 11.80
N VAL A 102 -8.38 3.33 11.84
CA VAL A 102 -9.39 2.81 12.76
C VAL A 102 -8.79 1.65 13.55
N VAL A 103 -8.74 1.78 14.87
CA VAL A 103 -8.09 0.84 15.78
C VAL A 103 -9.00 0.53 16.96
N LYS A 104 -9.13 -0.74 17.36
CA LYS A 104 -9.88 -1.09 18.56
C LYS A 104 -9.12 -0.69 19.83
N THR A 105 -7.86 -1.10 19.93
CA THR A 105 -7.00 -0.79 21.07
C THR A 105 -5.62 -0.40 20.57
N LEU A 106 -5.15 0.77 20.98
CA LEU A 106 -3.81 1.26 20.66
C LEU A 106 -2.88 1.00 21.86
N SER A 107 -1.76 0.32 21.62
CA SER A 107 -0.75 0.10 22.66
C SER A 107 -0.07 1.41 23.06
N ARG A 108 -0.01 1.63 24.38
CA ARG A 108 0.67 2.81 24.96
C ARG A 108 2.16 2.55 25.25
N HIS A 109 2.56 1.29 25.25
CA HIS A 109 3.92 0.87 25.62
C HIS A 109 4.44 -0.12 24.59
N PRO A 110 5.13 0.36 23.54
CA PRO A 110 5.76 -0.53 22.57
C PRO A 110 6.88 -1.33 23.25
N SER A 111 6.99 -2.60 22.86
CA SER A 111 7.98 -3.54 23.43
C SER A 111 8.74 -4.24 22.31
N HIS A 112 9.60 -3.49 21.61
CA HIS A 112 10.47 -4.05 20.56
C HIS A 112 11.79 -3.28 20.53
N TYR A 113 12.91 -3.98 20.34
CA TYR A 113 14.26 -3.40 20.39
C TYR A 113 14.49 -2.33 19.29
N ALA A 114 13.84 -2.46 18.14
CA ALA A 114 13.93 -1.50 17.03
C ALA A 114 12.92 -0.35 17.12
N SER A 115 12.07 -0.30 18.16
CA SER A 115 11.09 0.77 18.32
C SER A 115 11.79 2.07 18.63
N VAL A 116 11.56 3.09 17.82
CA VAL A 116 12.03 4.46 18.05
C VAL A 116 10.92 5.36 18.61
N GLN A 117 9.64 4.97 18.42
CA GLN A 117 8.48 5.76 18.78
C GLN A 117 7.25 4.88 18.99
N ASP A 118 6.29 5.31 19.82
CA ASP A 118 4.98 4.69 19.89
C ASP A 118 4.12 5.07 18.68
N LEU A 119 3.21 4.17 18.28
CA LEU A 119 2.39 4.35 17.09
C LEU A 119 1.45 5.56 17.19
N GLY A 120 0.89 5.84 18.38
CA GLY A 120 -0.03 6.97 18.55
C GLY A 120 0.66 8.32 18.32
N SER A 121 1.84 8.50 18.88
CA SER A 121 2.66 9.70 18.65
C SER A 121 3.07 9.84 17.19
N TRP A 122 3.43 8.74 16.55
CA TRP A 122 3.78 8.74 15.13
C TRP A 122 2.58 9.11 14.23
N LEU A 123 1.39 8.54 14.47
CA LEU A 123 0.17 8.89 13.73
C LEU A 123 -0.18 10.38 13.86
N ASP A 124 -0.03 10.94 15.06
CA ASP A 124 -0.24 12.37 15.30
C ASP A 124 0.77 13.25 14.54
N GLU A 125 2.05 12.87 14.52
CA GLU A 125 3.10 13.58 13.76
C GLU A 125 2.87 13.50 12.26
N GLN A 126 2.36 12.35 11.77
CA GLN A 126 1.96 12.18 10.37
C GLN A 126 0.64 12.88 10.02
N GLY A 127 -0.06 13.45 11.00
CA GLY A 127 -1.36 14.10 10.80
C GLY A 127 -2.50 13.14 10.43
N VAL A 128 -2.36 11.84 10.74
CA VAL A 128 -3.38 10.82 10.44
C VAL A 128 -4.52 10.90 11.45
N ARG A 129 -5.74 11.21 10.96
CA ARG A 129 -6.94 11.16 11.80
C ARG A 129 -7.18 9.73 12.21
N THR A 130 -7.22 9.49 13.52
CA THR A 130 -7.30 8.14 14.07
C THR A 130 -8.42 8.04 15.07
N ILE A 131 -9.27 7.02 14.93
CA ILE A 131 -10.30 6.67 15.91
C ILE A 131 -9.93 5.36 16.61
N VAL A 132 -10.08 5.34 17.93
CA VAL A 132 -9.77 4.23 18.82
C VAL A 132 -11.01 3.86 19.62
N GLY A 133 -11.15 2.60 19.99
CA GLY A 133 -12.17 2.13 20.93
C GLY A 133 -13.48 1.66 20.29
N ILE A 134 -13.63 1.75 18.97
CA ILE A 134 -14.86 1.31 18.30
C ILE A 134 -14.91 -0.22 18.13
N ASP A 135 -16.08 -0.74 17.80
CA ASP A 135 -16.23 -2.14 17.40
C ASP A 135 -15.76 -2.38 15.96
N THR A 136 -14.46 -2.62 15.81
CA THR A 136 -13.84 -2.91 14.51
C THR A 136 -14.35 -4.22 13.89
N ARG A 137 -14.87 -5.17 14.70
CA ARG A 137 -15.49 -6.39 14.20
C ARG A 137 -16.83 -6.10 13.53
N ALA A 138 -17.70 -5.30 14.17
CA ALA A 138 -18.97 -4.88 13.59
C ALA A 138 -18.74 -4.10 12.28
N LEU A 139 -17.77 -3.17 12.25
CA LEU A 139 -17.39 -2.44 11.05
C LEU A 139 -16.92 -3.39 9.93
N THR A 140 -16.05 -4.36 10.25
CA THR A 140 -15.56 -5.34 9.27
C THR A 140 -16.69 -6.19 8.69
N ILE A 141 -17.64 -6.61 9.53
CA ILE A 141 -18.81 -7.37 9.07
C ILE A 141 -19.65 -6.53 8.11
N ALA A 142 -19.96 -5.27 8.46
CA ALA A 142 -20.70 -4.37 7.59
C ALA A 142 -20.02 -4.18 6.23
N LEU A 143 -18.70 -3.97 6.20
CA LEU A 143 -17.94 -3.82 4.95
C LEU A 143 -17.87 -5.12 4.12
N ARG A 144 -17.96 -6.30 4.75
CA ARG A 144 -18.04 -7.57 4.02
C ARG A 144 -19.41 -7.83 3.42
N GLU A 145 -20.47 -7.41 4.07
CA GLU A 145 -21.85 -7.61 3.64
C GLU A 145 -22.26 -6.61 2.56
N HIS A 146 -21.85 -5.35 2.68
CA HIS A 146 -22.27 -4.25 1.80
C HIS A 146 -21.20 -3.81 0.79
N GLY A 147 -20.00 -4.33 0.88
CA GLY A 147 -18.84 -3.88 0.13
C GLY A 147 -18.11 -2.71 0.81
N THR A 148 -17.05 -2.21 0.16
CA THR A 148 -16.38 -1.00 0.63
C THR A 148 -17.28 0.22 0.40
N LEU A 149 -17.35 1.09 1.41
CA LEU A 149 -18.20 2.28 1.40
C LEU A 149 -17.35 3.55 1.54
N ALA A 150 -17.80 4.62 0.90
CA ALA A 150 -17.28 5.95 1.21
C ALA A 150 -17.53 6.26 2.69
N ALA A 151 -16.54 6.86 3.34
CA ALA A 151 -16.60 7.17 4.76
C ALA A 151 -15.93 8.50 5.08
N GLY A 152 -16.36 9.09 6.21
CA GLY A 152 -15.72 10.23 6.83
C GLY A 152 -15.32 9.90 8.26
N LEU A 153 -14.10 10.22 8.62
CA LEU A 153 -13.56 10.13 9.98
C LEU A 153 -13.30 11.53 10.51
N ALA A 154 -14.05 11.94 11.52
CA ALA A 154 -13.92 13.24 12.18
C ALA A 154 -13.30 13.09 13.57
N VAL A 155 -12.33 13.93 13.90
CA VAL A 155 -11.70 14.03 15.21
C VAL A 155 -11.82 15.47 15.73
N GLY A 156 -12.45 15.62 16.90
CA GLY A 156 -12.78 16.91 17.53
C GLY A 156 -14.19 17.40 17.19
N ASP A 157 -14.81 18.14 18.13
CA ASP A 157 -16.23 18.51 18.08
C ASP A 157 -16.58 19.37 16.84
N GLU A 158 -15.69 20.27 16.42
CA GLU A 158 -15.89 21.10 15.22
C GLU A 158 -15.91 20.24 13.96
N ALA A 159 -15.01 19.26 13.83
CA ALA A 159 -14.95 18.35 12.71
C ALA A 159 -16.19 17.43 12.68
N ILE A 160 -16.64 16.95 13.83
CA ILE A 160 -17.85 16.11 13.96
C ILE A 160 -19.08 16.89 13.51
N ALA A 161 -19.20 18.16 13.86
CA ALA A 161 -20.34 19.00 13.44
C ALA A 161 -20.45 19.19 11.91
N GLN A 162 -19.37 19.03 11.18
CA GLN A 162 -19.31 19.21 9.72
C GLN A 162 -19.32 17.88 8.95
N LEU A 163 -19.26 16.74 9.66
CA LEU A 163 -18.99 15.43 9.07
C LEU A 163 -20.04 15.02 8.03
N ASP A 164 -21.34 15.09 8.36
CA ASP A 164 -22.43 14.67 7.48
C ASP A 164 -22.41 15.45 6.14
N ALA A 165 -22.34 16.77 6.22
CA ALA A 165 -22.32 17.63 5.03
C ALA A 165 -21.04 17.42 4.18
N THR A 166 -19.93 17.14 4.84
CA THR A 166 -18.63 16.91 4.17
C THR A 166 -18.63 15.55 3.46
N LEU A 167 -19.12 14.50 4.13
CA LEU A 167 -19.24 13.17 3.54
C LEU A 167 -20.23 13.16 2.38
N ALA A 168 -21.39 13.82 2.49
CA ALA A 168 -22.38 13.89 1.42
C ALA A 168 -21.79 14.52 0.13
N ARG A 169 -20.97 15.59 0.29
CA ARG A 169 -20.25 16.19 -0.85
C ARG A 169 -19.21 15.25 -1.45
N TYR A 170 -18.48 14.54 -0.61
CA TYR A 170 -17.47 13.58 -1.05
C TYR A 170 -18.10 12.44 -1.85
N VAL A 171 -19.20 11.85 -1.38
CA VAL A 171 -19.95 10.79 -2.10
C VAL A 171 -20.43 11.27 -3.46
N GLY A 172 -20.94 12.51 -3.55
CA GLY A 172 -21.39 13.10 -4.81
C GLY A 172 -20.27 13.39 -5.82
N ALA A 173 -19.04 13.56 -5.33
CA ALA A 173 -17.87 13.86 -6.16
C ALA A 173 -16.99 12.61 -6.41
N ALA A 174 -17.36 11.45 -5.90
CA ALA A 174 -16.56 10.23 -5.78
C ALA A 174 -15.58 10.04 -6.95
N THR A 175 -14.29 10.11 -6.63
CA THR A 175 -13.24 9.95 -7.62
C THR A 175 -12.00 9.35 -7.01
N THR A 176 -11.39 8.42 -7.72
CA THR A 176 -10.05 7.91 -7.46
C THR A 176 -8.98 8.70 -8.20
N ARG A 177 -9.41 9.67 -9.02
CA ARG A 177 -8.49 10.53 -9.80
C ARG A 177 -7.56 11.32 -8.89
N GLY A 178 -6.29 11.33 -9.25
CA GLY A 178 -5.26 12.04 -8.52
C GLY A 178 -4.66 11.28 -7.33
N LEU A 179 -5.17 10.10 -6.97
CA LEU A 179 -4.59 9.31 -5.87
C LEU A 179 -3.15 8.89 -6.16
N VAL A 180 -2.86 8.44 -7.38
CA VAL A 180 -1.49 8.12 -7.80
C VAL A 180 -0.58 9.34 -7.68
N ALA A 181 -1.02 10.50 -8.17
CA ALA A 181 -0.24 11.73 -8.07
C ALA A 181 0.04 12.17 -6.61
N SER A 182 -0.82 11.78 -5.67
CA SER A 182 -0.64 12.12 -4.25
C SER A 182 0.41 11.27 -3.52
N VAL A 183 0.91 10.20 -4.14
CA VAL A 183 1.87 9.26 -3.54
C VAL A 183 3.07 8.91 -4.44
N ALA A 184 3.10 9.38 -5.68
CA ALA A 184 4.21 9.20 -6.61
C ALA A 184 5.25 10.32 -6.43
N ASP A 185 5.68 10.57 -5.20
CA ASP A 185 6.59 11.66 -4.82
C ASP A 185 7.75 11.22 -3.92
N ALA A 186 7.84 9.91 -3.62
CA ALA A 186 8.89 9.35 -2.78
C ALA A 186 10.27 9.43 -3.41
N TYR A 187 10.34 9.50 -4.75
CA TYR A 187 11.56 9.51 -5.52
C TYR A 187 11.57 10.67 -6.53
N ARG A 188 12.76 11.21 -6.79
CA ARG A 188 12.90 12.25 -7.83
C ARG A 188 12.79 11.61 -9.21
N PRO A 189 12.08 12.24 -10.17
CA PRO A 189 12.06 11.76 -11.55
C PRO A 189 13.47 11.62 -12.12
N GLY A 190 13.81 10.41 -12.63
CA GLY A 190 15.14 10.09 -13.16
C GLY A 190 16.17 9.72 -12.08
N GLU A 191 15.79 9.64 -10.81
CA GLU A 191 16.66 9.15 -9.75
C GLU A 191 17.03 7.68 -10.02
N THR A 192 18.34 7.39 -9.95
CA THR A 192 18.87 6.04 -10.14
C THR A 192 19.42 5.53 -8.82
N ILE A 193 18.95 4.35 -8.38
CA ILE A 193 19.28 3.71 -7.11
C ILE A 193 19.98 2.39 -7.42
N GLY A 194 21.05 2.09 -6.68
CA GLY A 194 21.89 0.93 -6.95
C GLY A 194 22.91 1.16 -8.06
N ALA A 195 23.82 0.20 -8.24
CA ALA A 195 24.90 0.25 -9.21
C ALA A 195 25.04 -1.08 -9.97
N GLY A 196 23.99 -1.89 -9.96
CA GLY A 196 23.95 -3.20 -10.60
C GLY A 196 24.09 -3.13 -12.11
N ARG A 197 24.39 -4.27 -12.72
CA ARG A 197 24.61 -4.39 -14.17
C ARG A 197 23.33 -4.23 -14.96
N MET A 198 22.24 -4.85 -14.48
CA MET A 198 20.93 -4.80 -15.13
C MET A 198 20.27 -3.44 -14.89
N HIS A 199 19.84 -2.78 -15.94
CA HIS A 199 19.14 -1.50 -15.84
C HIS A 199 17.63 -1.67 -15.88
N VAL A 200 16.97 -1.44 -14.79
CA VAL A 200 15.51 -1.47 -14.66
C VAL A 200 14.96 -0.05 -14.60
N VAL A 201 14.03 0.28 -15.48
CA VAL A 201 13.20 1.48 -15.32
C VAL A 201 11.95 1.09 -14.56
N LEU A 202 11.69 1.78 -13.45
CA LEU A 202 10.53 1.60 -12.61
C LEU A 202 9.56 2.78 -12.79
N LEU A 203 8.34 2.51 -13.27
CA LEU A 203 7.29 3.51 -13.37
C LEU A 203 6.60 3.66 -12.01
N ASP A 204 6.68 4.85 -11.44
CA ASP A 204 6.15 5.17 -10.12
C ASP A 204 4.67 5.52 -10.17
N CYS A 205 3.82 4.54 -9.86
CA CYS A 205 2.39 4.71 -9.62
C CYS A 205 2.06 4.74 -8.10
N GLY A 206 3.06 4.72 -7.26
CA GLY A 206 2.99 4.56 -5.81
C GLY A 206 3.91 3.41 -5.36
N VAL A 207 5.20 3.60 -5.62
CA VAL A 207 6.21 2.54 -5.43
C VAL A 207 6.44 2.24 -3.96
N LYS A 208 6.43 0.97 -3.60
CA LYS A 208 6.87 0.51 -2.28
C LYS A 208 8.38 0.37 -2.26
N LYS A 209 9.00 0.90 -1.20
CA LYS A 209 10.46 0.90 -1.02
C LYS A 209 11.09 -0.48 -1.17
N ASN A 210 10.38 -1.53 -0.76
CA ASN A 210 10.90 -2.89 -0.84
C ASN A 210 11.05 -3.40 -2.27
N ILE A 211 10.26 -2.92 -3.24
CA ILE A 211 10.46 -3.27 -4.66
C ILE A 211 11.85 -2.85 -5.12
N ILE A 212 12.26 -1.61 -4.79
CA ILE A 212 13.59 -1.12 -5.15
C ILE A 212 14.69 -1.89 -4.39
N ARG A 213 14.47 -2.19 -3.11
CA ARG A 213 15.41 -3.00 -2.31
C ARG A 213 15.62 -4.40 -2.90
N ASP A 214 14.53 -5.07 -3.29
CA ASP A 214 14.61 -6.42 -3.84
C ASP A 214 15.26 -6.42 -5.22
N LEU A 215 14.94 -5.48 -6.10
CA LEU A 215 15.59 -5.33 -7.40
C LEU A 215 17.09 -5.01 -7.26
N THR A 216 17.46 -4.09 -6.38
CA THR A 216 18.87 -3.75 -6.16
C THR A 216 19.67 -4.87 -5.51
N ALA A 217 19.03 -5.70 -4.68
CA ALA A 217 19.63 -6.91 -4.12
C ALA A 217 19.90 -7.99 -5.19
N LEU A 218 19.24 -7.92 -6.34
CA LEU A 218 19.40 -8.78 -7.50
C LEU A 218 20.34 -8.19 -8.57
N ASP A 219 21.28 -7.34 -8.18
CA ASP A 219 22.26 -6.70 -9.08
C ASP A 219 21.64 -5.77 -10.15
N ALA A 220 20.47 -5.18 -9.85
CA ALA A 220 19.88 -4.16 -10.69
C ALA A 220 20.25 -2.74 -10.22
N ARG A 221 20.39 -1.81 -11.17
CA ARG A 221 20.25 -0.37 -10.96
C ARG A 221 18.86 0.05 -11.42
N VAL A 222 18.13 0.78 -10.57
CA VAL A 222 16.74 1.13 -10.79
C VAL A 222 16.63 2.63 -11.03
N THR A 223 16.17 3.02 -12.23
CA THR A 223 15.83 4.41 -12.53
C THR A 223 14.33 4.61 -12.37
N VAL A 224 13.92 5.49 -11.45
CA VAL A 224 12.51 5.77 -11.17
C VAL A 224 12.02 6.87 -12.12
N LEU A 225 10.96 6.60 -12.87
CA LEU A 225 10.27 7.57 -13.70
C LEU A 225 8.81 7.73 -13.26
N PRO A 226 8.20 8.90 -13.39
CA PRO A 226 6.81 9.12 -13.03
C PRO A 226 5.88 8.28 -13.92
N TYR A 227 4.70 7.89 -13.41
CA TYR A 227 3.69 7.11 -14.12
C TYR A 227 3.25 7.74 -15.45
N GLY A 228 3.30 9.08 -15.59
CA GLY A 228 2.99 9.80 -16.82
C GLY A 228 4.18 9.93 -17.80
N ALA A 229 5.29 9.23 -17.59
CA ALA A 229 6.41 9.25 -18.54
C ALA A 229 6.00 8.64 -19.88
N THR A 230 6.40 9.27 -20.98
CA THR A 230 6.13 8.75 -22.33
C THR A 230 7.02 7.55 -22.67
N SER A 231 6.59 6.70 -23.59
CA SER A 231 7.36 5.56 -24.08
C SER A 231 8.76 5.99 -24.61
N GLY A 232 8.82 7.14 -25.28
CA GLY A 232 10.10 7.70 -25.75
C GLY A 232 11.05 8.08 -24.60
N ALA A 233 10.54 8.68 -23.53
CA ALA A 233 11.33 9.03 -22.34
C ALA A 233 11.84 7.78 -21.60
N ILE A 234 11.02 6.72 -21.55
CA ILE A 234 11.38 5.44 -20.95
C ILE A 234 12.46 4.74 -21.76
N LEU A 235 12.26 4.63 -23.07
CA LEU A 235 13.23 3.99 -23.98
C LEU A 235 14.55 4.75 -24.07
N ALA A 236 14.53 6.08 -23.91
CA ALA A 236 15.74 6.92 -23.89
C ALA A 236 16.66 6.60 -22.70
N GLN A 237 16.14 5.97 -21.63
CA GLN A 237 16.96 5.44 -20.53
C GLN A 237 17.73 4.17 -20.93
N ASN A 238 17.44 3.58 -22.08
CA ASN A 238 17.97 2.30 -22.53
C ASN A 238 17.87 1.19 -21.46
N PRO A 239 16.65 0.89 -20.95
CA PRO A 239 16.47 -0.14 -19.93
C PRO A 239 16.64 -1.54 -20.49
N ASP A 240 17.10 -2.47 -19.67
CA ASP A 240 17.04 -3.90 -19.94
C ASP A 240 15.63 -4.45 -19.67
N ALA A 241 14.95 -3.91 -18.64
CA ALA A 241 13.57 -4.22 -18.30
C ALA A 241 12.82 -3.01 -17.74
N ILE A 242 11.49 -3.08 -17.81
CA ILE A 242 10.58 -2.08 -17.26
C ILE A 242 9.72 -2.76 -16.20
N VAL A 243 9.59 -2.14 -15.02
CA VAL A 243 8.66 -2.58 -13.95
C VAL A 243 7.63 -1.50 -13.72
N VAL A 244 6.35 -1.87 -13.71
CA VAL A 244 5.24 -0.99 -13.37
C VAL A 244 4.84 -1.25 -11.92
N SER A 245 4.92 -0.24 -11.07
CA SER A 245 4.73 -0.37 -9.64
C SER A 245 3.27 -0.57 -9.23
N PRO A 246 3.00 -1.02 -8.00
CA PRO A 246 1.69 -0.88 -7.38
C PRO A 246 1.28 0.58 -7.23
N GLY A 247 0.03 0.80 -6.83
CA GLY A 247 -0.50 2.13 -6.56
C GLY A 247 -1.99 2.10 -6.22
N PRO A 248 -2.55 3.25 -5.83
CA PRO A 248 -3.95 3.38 -5.44
C PRO A 248 -4.88 3.66 -6.62
N GLY A 249 -6.16 3.42 -6.40
CA GLY A 249 -7.24 3.92 -7.27
C GLY A 249 -7.71 2.95 -8.35
N ASP A 250 -8.51 3.47 -9.27
CA ASP A 250 -9.01 2.74 -10.44
C ASP A 250 -7.96 2.79 -11.57
N PRO A 251 -7.50 1.65 -12.10
CA PRO A 251 -6.52 1.64 -13.19
C PRO A 251 -6.99 2.41 -14.43
N ARG A 252 -8.31 2.52 -14.67
CA ARG A 252 -8.86 3.23 -15.80
C ARG A 252 -8.68 4.76 -15.73
N ASP A 253 -8.35 5.29 -14.55
CA ASP A 253 -8.02 6.71 -14.39
C ASP A 253 -6.64 7.08 -15.00
N LEU A 254 -5.82 6.08 -15.34
CA LEU A 254 -4.46 6.24 -15.87
C LEU A 254 -4.37 5.94 -17.38
N ALA A 255 -5.28 6.51 -18.17
CA ALA A 255 -5.40 6.24 -19.60
C ALA A 255 -4.08 6.50 -20.37
N ASP A 256 -3.37 7.57 -20.05
CA ASP A 256 -2.09 7.91 -20.69
C ASP A 256 -1.00 6.88 -20.38
N THR A 257 -0.98 6.36 -19.15
CA THR A 257 -0.05 5.30 -18.76
C THR A 257 -0.37 3.99 -19.48
N ILE A 258 -1.65 3.65 -19.62
CA ILE A 258 -2.10 2.46 -20.37
C ILE A 258 -1.63 2.56 -21.83
N GLU A 259 -1.77 3.72 -22.47
CA GLU A 259 -1.32 3.92 -23.85
C GLU A 259 0.20 3.82 -23.96
N THR A 260 0.93 4.43 -23.04
CA THR A 260 2.41 4.29 -22.96
C THR A 260 2.84 2.83 -22.85
N LEU A 261 2.16 2.03 -21.99
CA LEU A 261 2.45 0.60 -21.85
C LEU A 261 2.15 -0.18 -23.12
N ARG A 262 1.06 0.14 -23.83
CA ARG A 262 0.74 -0.47 -25.13
C ARG A 262 1.84 -0.24 -26.16
N GLU A 263 2.45 0.94 -26.18
CA GLU A 263 3.57 1.26 -27.04
C GLU A 263 4.87 0.56 -26.66
N LEU A 264 5.06 0.17 -25.39
CA LEU A 264 6.26 -0.49 -24.87
C LEU A 264 6.23 -2.01 -25.04
N ILE A 265 5.05 -2.61 -25.06
CA ILE A 265 4.87 -4.05 -25.28
C ILE A 265 5.52 -4.47 -26.60
N GLY A 266 6.39 -5.48 -26.53
CA GLY A 266 7.17 -5.96 -27.67
C GLY A 266 8.47 -5.21 -27.96
N LYS A 267 8.75 -4.07 -27.28
CA LYS A 267 10.01 -3.35 -27.42
C LYS A 267 11.01 -3.70 -26.31
N LYS A 268 10.54 -3.93 -25.12
CA LYS A 268 11.35 -4.30 -23.95
C LYS A 268 10.57 -5.30 -23.08
N PRO A 269 11.22 -6.08 -22.21
CA PRO A 269 10.57 -6.82 -21.15
C PRO A 269 9.80 -5.88 -20.22
N VAL A 270 8.52 -6.19 -19.94
CA VAL A 270 7.68 -5.36 -19.07
C VAL A 270 7.01 -6.24 -18.01
N PHE A 271 7.17 -5.85 -16.76
CA PHE A 271 6.63 -6.56 -15.61
C PHE A 271 5.73 -5.64 -14.77
N GLY A 272 4.63 -6.18 -14.23
CA GLY A 272 3.67 -5.40 -13.47
C GLY A 272 3.33 -5.98 -12.11
N VAL A 273 3.25 -5.13 -11.08
CA VAL A 273 2.85 -5.50 -9.72
C VAL A 273 1.58 -4.76 -9.35
N CYS A 274 0.55 -5.46 -8.91
CA CYS A 274 -0.72 -4.95 -8.39
C CYS A 274 -1.40 -3.98 -9.39
N LEU A 275 -1.36 -2.66 -9.18
CA LEU A 275 -1.86 -1.70 -10.17
C LEU A 275 -1.16 -1.88 -11.52
N GLY A 276 0.15 -2.16 -11.53
CA GLY A 276 0.91 -2.46 -12.76
C GLY A 276 0.39 -3.69 -13.52
N HIS A 277 -0.09 -4.73 -12.82
CA HIS A 277 -0.75 -5.87 -13.41
C HIS A 277 -2.05 -5.46 -14.12
N GLN A 278 -2.86 -4.62 -13.47
CA GLN A 278 -4.13 -4.13 -14.02
C GLN A 278 -3.91 -3.22 -15.24
N LEU A 279 -2.92 -2.33 -15.18
CA LEU A 279 -2.56 -1.44 -16.28
C LEU A 279 -2.05 -2.22 -17.50
N LEU A 280 -1.21 -3.24 -17.29
CA LEU A 280 -0.74 -4.10 -18.38
C LEU A 280 -1.86 -4.94 -18.99
N ALA A 281 -2.80 -5.44 -18.17
CA ALA A 281 -3.98 -6.15 -18.68
C ALA A 281 -4.82 -5.25 -19.58
N LEU A 282 -5.09 -4.01 -19.13
CA LEU A 282 -5.82 -3.00 -19.93
C LEU A 282 -5.05 -2.62 -21.21
N ALA A 283 -3.73 -2.48 -21.15
CA ALA A 283 -2.89 -2.21 -22.31
C ALA A 283 -2.96 -3.34 -23.35
N CYS A 284 -3.09 -4.59 -22.90
CA CYS A 284 -3.28 -5.76 -23.78
C CYS A 284 -4.74 -5.95 -24.24
N GLY A 285 -5.71 -5.17 -23.74
CA GLY A 285 -7.12 -5.24 -24.18
C GLY A 285 -8.05 -6.04 -23.26
N ALA A 286 -7.58 -6.52 -22.12
CA ALA A 286 -8.43 -7.10 -21.08
C ALA A 286 -9.22 -6.03 -20.32
N GLN A 287 -10.14 -6.44 -19.47
CA GLN A 287 -10.96 -5.56 -18.64
C GLN A 287 -10.63 -5.70 -17.16
N THR A 288 -10.98 -4.68 -16.38
CA THR A 288 -10.87 -4.68 -14.92
C THR A 288 -12.22 -4.36 -14.29
N TYR A 289 -12.44 -4.88 -13.08
CA TYR A 289 -13.66 -4.63 -12.31
C TYR A 289 -13.33 -4.35 -10.85
N LYS A 290 -14.26 -3.69 -10.15
CA LYS A 290 -14.13 -3.42 -8.72
C LYS A 290 -14.63 -4.62 -7.93
N LEU A 291 -13.79 -5.11 -7.00
CA LEU A 291 -14.17 -6.14 -6.04
C LEU A 291 -15.11 -5.57 -4.97
N PRO A 292 -16.03 -6.34 -4.43
CA PRO A 292 -16.97 -5.85 -3.39
C PRO A 292 -16.25 -5.24 -2.19
N TYR A 293 -15.26 -5.93 -1.63
CA TYR A 293 -14.48 -5.44 -0.48
C TYR A 293 -12.96 -5.52 -0.71
N GLY A 294 -12.51 -6.00 -1.87
CA GLY A 294 -11.10 -6.13 -2.22
C GLY A 294 -10.32 -7.18 -1.43
N HIS A 295 -9.06 -7.38 -1.78
CA HIS A 295 -8.14 -8.26 -1.06
C HIS A 295 -7.13 -7.42 -0.28
N ARG A 296 -7.08 -7.59 1.06
CA ARG A 296 -6.14 -6.87 1.93
C ARG A 296 -5.67 -7.78 3.07
N GLY A 297 -4.35 -7.91 3.18
CA GLY A 297 -3.71 -8.75 4.18
C GLY A 297 -2.67 -9.70 3.60
N GLY A 298 -1.99 -10.45 4.46
CA GLY A 298 -0.89 -11.36 4.08
C GLY A 298 -1.29 -12.85 4.13
N ASN A 299 -2.55 -13.19 3.87
CA ASN A 299 -3.07 -14.55 4.05
C ASN A 299 -3.88 -15.04 2.85
N GLN A 300 -3.59 -14.54 1.66
CA GLN A 300 -4.30 -14.94 0.45
C GLN A 300 -3.59 -16.11 -0.23
N PRO A 301 -4.25 -17.28 -0.36
CA PRO A 301 -3.69 -18.43 -1.06
C PRO A 301 -3.84 -18.25 -2.57
N VAL A 302 -2.72 -18.22 -3.28
CA VAL A 302 -2.66 -18.10 -4.73
C VAL A 302 -2.06 -19.36 -5.33
N LYS A 303 -2.75 -19.97 -6.29
CA LYS A 303 -2.27 -21.11 -7.05
C LYS A 303 -1.44 -20.62 -8.23
N ASP A 304 -0.16 -21.00 -8.30
CA ASP A 304 0.67 -20.90 -9.50
C ASP A 304 0.30 -22.07 -10.43
N LEU A 305 -0.35 -21.75 -11.56
CA LEU A 305 -0.84 -22.73 -12.52
C LEU A 305 0.28 -23.35 -13.36
N LEU A 306 1.43 -22.66 -13.46
CA LEU A 306 2.59 -23.13 -14.23
C LEU A 306 3.45 -24.13 -13.44
N ARG A 307 3.48 -23.99 -12.10
CA ARG A 307 4.29 -24.81 -11.20
C ARG A 307 3.49 -25.82 -10.40
N ASP A 308 2.16 -25.70 -10.43
CA ASP A 308 1.27 -26.51 -9.63
C ASP A 308 1.49 -26.37 -8.10
N GLU A 309 1.91 -25.19 -7.65
CA GLU A 309 2.17 -24.88 -6.23
C GLU A 309 1.20 -23.83 -5.70
N VAL A 310 1.04 -23.76 -4.37
CA VAL A 310 0.24 -22.75 -3.70
C VAL A 310 1.18 -21.85 -2.90
N LEU A 311 1.06 -20.55 -3.13
CA LEU A 311 1.78 -19.50 -2.42
C LEU A 311 0.82 -18.79 -1.47
N VAL A 312 1.29 -18.43 -0.28
CA VAL A 312 0.58 -17.48 0.59
C VAL A 312 1.12 -16.10 0.27
N THR A 313 0.24 -15.17 -0.08
CA THR A 313 0.63 -13.88 -0.67
C THR A 313 0.03 -12.69 0.08
N ALA A 314 0.70 -11.53 -0.07
CA ALA A 314 0.24 -10.26 0.45
C ALA A 314 -0.53 -9.47 -0.61
N HIS A 315 -1.65 -8.88 -0.22
CA HIS A 315 -2.55 -8.14 -1.11
C HIS A 315 -2.95 -6.80 -0.52
N ASN A 316 -3.16 -5.83 -1.40
CA ASN A 316 -3.79 -4.55 -1.09
C ASN A 316 -4.37 -3.96 -2.38
N HIS A 317 -5.51 -4.48 -2.82
CA HIS A 317 -6.18 -3.98 -4.01
C HIS A 317 -7.71 -4.05 -3.90
N GLY A 318 -8.39 -3.09 -4.53
CA GLY A 318 -9.85 -3.05 -4.64
C GLY A 318 -10.35 -3.38 -6.04
N TYR A 319 -9.47 -3.48 -7.03
CA TYR A 319 -9.78 -3.84 -8.41
C TYR A 319 -9.06 -5.13 -8.79
N ALA A 320 -9.60 -5.85 -9.75
CA ALA A 320 -9.03 -7.07 -10.30
C ALA A 320 -9.18 -7.10 -11.83
N VAL A 321 -8.32 -7.89 -12.48
CA VAL A 321 -8.45 -8.20 -13.90
C VAL A 321 -9.53 -9.27 -14.07
N ASP A 322 -10.43 -9.03 -15.01
CA ASP A 322 -11.44 -10.00 -15.42
C ASP A 322 -10.76 -11.08 -16.29
N GLY A 323 -10.52 -12.25 -15.68
CA GLY A 323 -9.84 -13.37 -16.32
C GLY A 323 -10.52 -13.90 -17.58
N ASP A 324 -11.84 -13.75 -17.68
CA ASP A 324 -12.63 -14.19 -18.85
C ASP A 324 -12.43 -13.25 -20.06
N THR A 325 -11.90 -12.05 -19.84
CA THR A 325 -11.61 -11.06 -20.89
C THR A 325 -10.17 -11.07 -21.38
N LEU A 326 -9.31 -11.96 -20.84
CA LEU A 326 -7.94 -12.04 -21.30
C LEU A 326 -7.87 -12.39 -22.79
N PRO A 327 -7.19 -11.58 -23.64
CA PRO A 327 -7.01 -11.89 -25.04
C PRO A 327 -6.25 -13.21 -25.25
N ALA A 328 -6.38 -13.83 -26.41
CA ALA A 328 -5.76 -15.12 -26.72
C ALA A 328 -4.23 -15.14 -26.61
N GLU A 329 -3.60 -13.98 -26.76
CA GLU A 329 -2.15 -13.78 -26.61
C GLU A 329 -1.68 -13.84 -25.16
N LEU A 330 -2.60 -13.67 -24.20
CA LEU A 330 -2.33 -13.81 -22.78
C LEU A 330 -2.74 -15.17 -22.26
N GLU A 331 -2.08 -15.63 -21.21
CA GLU A 331 -2.54 -16.77 -20.43
C GLU A 331 -2.51 -16.44 -18.94
N ALA A 332 -3.55 -16.82 -18.23
CA ALA A 332 -3.56 -16.75 -16.78
C ALA A 332 -2.49 -17.68 -16.21
N THR A 333 -1.67 -17.16 -15.31
CA THR A 333 -0.60 -17.92 -14.65
C THR A 333 -0.87 -18.19 -13.18
N MET A 334 -1.71 -17.36 -12.56
CA MET A 334 -2.02 -17.46 -11.14
C MET A 334 -3.49 -17.14 -10.86
N VAL A 335 -4.06 -17.80 -9.86
CA VAL A 335 -5.47 -17.66 -9.45
C VAL A 335 -5.60 -17.68 -7.92
N ASN A 336 -6.46 -16.83 -7.38
CA ASN A 336 -6.82 -16.82 -5.97
C ASN A 336 -7.70 -18.02 -5.64
N LEU A 337 -7.33 -18.79 -4.63
CA LEU A 337 -8.09 -20.00 -4.25
C LEU A 337 -9.35 -19.69 -3.43
N ASN A 338 -9.51 -18.45 -2.93
CA ASN A 338 -10.70 -18.07 -2.17
C ASN A 338 -11.90 -17.76 -3.06
N ASP A 339 -11.67 -17.14 -4.23
CA ASP A 339 -12.75 -16.61 -5.06
C ASP A 339 -12.52 -16.74 -6.58
N GLY A 340 -11.40 -17.33 -7.00
CA GLY A 340 -11.08 -17.53 -8.40
C GLY A 340 -10.59 -16.29 -9.15
N THR A 341 -10.33 -15.17 -8.47
CA THR A 341 -9.82 -13.95 -9.08
C THR A 341 -8.49 -14.20 -9.79
N ASN A 342 -8.29 -13.56 -10.98
CA ASN A 342 -7.00 -13.61 -11.68
C ASN A 342 -5.93 -12.91 -10.85
N GLU A 343 -4.86 -13.63 -10.53
CA GLU A 343 -3.75 -13.15 -9.72
C GLU A 343 -2.43 -13.00 -10.51
N GLY A 344 -2.46 -13.36 -11.79
CA GLY A 344 -1.33 -13.17 -12.67
C GLY A 344 -1.60 -13.66 -14.07
N PHE A 345 -0.91 -13.05 -15.02
CA PHE A 345 -0.88 -13.46 -16.40
C PHE A 345 0.52 -13.26 -17.01
N ARG A 346 0.76 -13.93 -18.12
CA ARG A 346 1.90 -13.64 -19.00
C ARG A 346 1.45 -13.60 -20.46
N HIS A 347 2.22 -12.90 -21.29
CA HIS A 347 2.07 -12.96 -22.73
C HIS A 347 2.76 -14.23 -23.28
N ARG A 348 2.11 -14.94 -24.23
CA ARG A 348 2.59 -16.23 -24.73
C ARG A 348 3.90 -16.17 -25.52
N SER A 349 4.19 -15.03 -26.17
CA SER A 349 5.34 -14.87 -27.07
C SER A 349 6.23 -13.67 -26.75
N LEU A 350 5.74 -12.67 -25.96
CA LEU A 350 6.49 -11.50 -25.59
C LEU A 350 6.91 -11.56 -24.10
N PRO A 351 8.00 -10.91 -23.70
CA PRO A 351 8.43 -10.87 -22.31
C PRO A 351 7.59 -9.89 -21.48
N VAL A 352 6.30 -10.21 -21.32
CA VAL A 352 5.35 -9.48 -20.48
C VAL A 352 4.76 -10.44 -19.46
N GLU A 353 4.90 -10.12 -18.19
CA GLU A 353 4.37 -10.89 -17.07
C GLU A 353 3.94 -9.96 -15.95
N ALA A 354 2.85 -10.27 -15.27
CA ALA A 354 2.36 -9.43 -14.20
C ALA A 354 1.62 -10.24 -13.13
N VAL A 355 1.67 -9.73 -11.89
CA VAL A 355 0.99 -10.34 -10.74
C VAL A 355 0.18 -9.30 -9.97
N GLN A 356 -0.96 -9.72 -9.43
CA GLN A 356 -1.87 -8.85 -8.68
C GLN A 356 -1.42 -8.66 -7.23
N PHE A 357 -0.82 -9.68 -6.63
CA PHE A 357 -0.29 -9.63 -5.26
C PHE A 357 1.06 -8.91 -5.19
N HIS A 358 1.57 -8.71 -3.97
CA HIS A 358 2.82 -8.03 -3.68
C HIS A 358 3.96 -9.03 -3.41
N PRO A 359 4.83 -9.35 -4.39
CA PRO A 359 5.94 -10.28 -4.19
C PRO A 359 7.02 -9.73 -3.25
N GLU A 360 7.14 -8.39 -3.14
CA GLU A 360 8.02 -7.71 -2.20
C GLU A 360 7.52 -7.83 -0.75
N ALA A 361 6.32 -8.37 -0.55
CA ALA A 361 5.64 -8.43 0.76
C ALA A 361 5.50 -7.04 1.41
N SER A 362 5.92 -6.87 2.67
CA SER A 362 5.95 -5.60 3.43
C SER A 362 4.58 -4.90 3.55
N PRO A 363 3.71 -5.44 4.44
CA PRO A 363 3.89 -6.65 5.23
C PRO A 363 3.49 -7.89 4.44
N GLY A 364 3.90 -9.06 4.93
CA GLY A 364 3.36 -10.33 4.44
C GLY A 364 4.34 -11.48 4.41
N PRO A 365 3.86 -12.62 3.93
CA PRO A 365 4.66 -13.80 3.72
C PRO A 365 5.67 -13.60 2.58
N PHE A 366 6.69 -14.44 2.56
CA PHE A 366 7.80 -14.35 1.60
C PHE A 366 7.78 -15.44 0.52
N ASP A 367 6.70 -16.18 0.39
CA ASP A 367 6.58 -17.30 -0.54
C ASP A 367 6.85 -16.88 -2.00
N ALA A 368 6.41 -15.67 -2.36
CA ALA A 368 6.55 -15.11 -3.71
C ALA A 368 7.83 -14.27 -3.93
N ARG A 369 8.71 -14.14 -2.94
CA ARG A 369 9.86 -13.20 -2.99
C ARG A 369 10.84 -13.48 -4.12
N ASN A 370 10.90 -14.71 -4.62
CA ASN A 370 11.75 -15.09 -5.75
C ASN A 370 11.23 -14.63 -7.12
N LEU A 371 10.05 -14.00 -7.19
CA LEU A 371 9.42 -13.64 -8.45
C LEU A 371 10.25 -12.60 -9.23
N PHE A 372 10.79 -11.57 -8.57
CA PHE A 372 11.65 -10.59 -9.22
C PHE A 372 12.90 -11.23 -9.84
N ALA A 373 13.54 -12.18 -9.14
CA ALA A 373 14.68 -12.91 -9.70
C ALA A 373 14.28 -13.66 -10.98
N ARG A 374 13.14 -14.35 -10.95
CA ARG A 374 12.59 -15.08 -12.11
C ARG A 374 12.27 -14.17 -13.30
N TRP A 375 11.82 -12.95 -13.05
CA TRP A 375 11.58 -11.95 -14.09
C TRP A 375 12.89 -11.48 -14.71
N LEU A 376 13.88 -11.15 -13.88
CA LEU A 376 15.17 -10.67 -14.36
C LEU A 376 15.98 -11.76 -15.09
N GLU A 377 15.84 -13.04 -14.74
CA GLU A 377 16.44 -14.18 -15.47
C GLU A 377 15.91 -14.32 -16.90
N ARG A 378 14.73 -13.78 -17.19
CA ARG A 378 14.14 -13.80 -18.54
C ARG A 378 14.52 -12.61 -19.42
N VAL A 379 15.27 -11.68 -18.87
CA VAL A 379 15.80 -10.54 -19.62
C VAL A 379 17.08 -11.01 -20.31
N ASP A 380 17.03 -11.15 -21.62
CA ASP A 380 18.23 -11.39 -22.42
C ASP A 380 19.15 -10.16 -22.35
N VAL A 381 20.27 -10.30 -21.67
CA VAL A 381 21.31 -9.26 -21.53
C VAL A 381 22.37 -9.42 -22.59
#